data_ec25ee2feef322c94f51caffbdec2711
#
_entry.id   ec25ee2feef322c94f51caffbdec2711
#
_cell.length_a   1.000
_cell.length_b   1.000
_cell.length_c   1.000
_cell.angle_alpha   90.00
_cell.angle_beta   90.00
_cell.angle_gamma   90.00
#
_symmetry.space_group_name_H-M   'P 1'
#
loop_
_entity.id
_entity.type
_entity.pdbx_description
1 polymer ?
#
loop_
_entity_poly.entity_id
_entity_poly.type
_entity_poly.pdbx_seq_one_letter_code
_entity_poly.pdbx_strand_id
1 'polypeptide(L)'
;MIKNFSRSLESLLGAEYTSAVCRARAALTGESEQALVKLAQEPVEFYPDPFAARQEILMEQVGRQLCPPAQAVSAEPGAPTDSFAAAQHYAPAPLSALGCFRLGEDGRLYFAGKSEHYHIPLGHGFPGYALLDRAHALGIPNATHNNTRGYITRLLERRLIAAANGLAPGNPALEGVIASREPGVLSRVINLETGSLAVEAALKMMLTRFYSLDGSSAPYAGRIPVFLVMADQAGGLAGNYHGTTVVAQTLRGLWPEFTRKMEDAGIYRVVSVPINDAEGFRQAVEAWNPPPYKTAGFCHEIIMMNYGAIRLEEAYLQAAYRLCRGSDTPVLCDEIQSCAWYEGLFLFRQYGLAPDFVSVGKGFPGGGYPAS
;
A
#
# COMPACT_ATOMS: atom_id res chain seq x y z
N MET A 1 5.64 -25.11 1.50
CA MET A 1 4.79 -25.54 0.35
C MET A 1 3.56 -24.62 0.31
N ILE A 2 3.32 -23.93 -0.79
CA ILE A 2 2.14 -23.07 -0.97
C ILE A 2 0.92 -23.99 -1.05
N LYS A 3 -0.11 -23.71 -0.25
CA LYS A 3 -1.32 -24.51 -0.23
C LYS A 3 -2.27 -24.06 -1.34
N ASN A 4 -2.62 -24.95 -2.27
CA ASN A 4 -3.62 -24.67 -3.29
C ASN A 4 -5.03 -24.54 -2.67
N PHE A 5 -5.81 -23.62 -3.21
CA PHE A 5 -7.23 -23.47 -2.90
C PHE A 5 -7.97 -22.86 -4.10
N SER A 6 -9.28 -23.03 -4.16
CA SER A 6 -10.10 -22.52 -5.26
C SER A 6 -11.12 -21.50 -4.79
N ARG A 7 -11.45 -20.56 -5.66
CA ARG A 7 -12.53 -19.58 -5.47
C ARG A 7 -13.28 -19.37 -6.78
N SER A 8 -14.56 -19.02 -6.68
CA SER A 8 -15.36 -18.52 -7.80
C SER A 8 -15.73 -17.05 -7.56
N LEU A 9 -16.18 -16.34 -8.59
CA LEU A 9 -16.69 -14.97 -8.42
C LEU A 9 -17.86 -14.96 -7.43
N GLU A 10 -18.79 -15.92 -7.53
CA GLU A 10 -19.91 -16.02 -6.61
C GLU A 10 -19.45 -16.20 -5.15
N SER A 11 -18.44 -17.04 -4.91
CA SER A 11 -17.90 -17.25 -3.55
C SER A 11 -17.22 -16.00 -2.98
N LEU A 12 -16.70 -15.10 -3.82
CA LEU A 12 -16.05 -13.86 -3.40
C LEU A 12 -17.02 -12.69 -3.25
N LEU A 13 -18.01 -12.59 -4.15
CA LEU A 13 -18.87 -11.41 -4.28
C LEU A 13 -20.28 -11.63 -3.70
N GLY A 14 -20.66 -12.90 -3.47
CA GLY A 14 -21.99 -13.31 -3.00
C GLY A 14 -22.96 -13.62 -4.14
N ALA A 15 -23.84 -14.61 -3.91
CA ALA A 15 -24.77 -15.13 -4.92
C ALA A 15 -25.78 -14.08 -5.40
N GLU A 16 -26.27 -13.23 -4.49
CA GLU A 16 -27.25 -12.17 -4.84
C GLU A 16 -26.66 -11.17 -5.83
N TYR A 17 -25.46 -10.66 -5.54
CA TYR A 17 -24.80 -9.70 -6.41
C TYR A 17 -24.42 -10.32 -7.76
N THR A 18 -23.85 -11.53 -7.78
CA THR A 18 -23.45 -12.19 -9.04
C THR A 18 -24.67 -12.51 -9.91
N SER A 19 -25.79 -12.95 -9.32
CA SER A 19 -27.05 -13.14 -10.06
C SER A 19 -27.56 -11.84 -10.67
N ALA A 20 -27.51 -10.73 -9.92
CA ALA A 20 -27.89 -9.43 -10.45
C ALA A 20 -27.01 -8.97 -11.63
N VAL A 21 -25.69 -9.21 -11.52
CA VAL A 21 -24.74 -8.94 -12.62
C VAL A 21 -25.06 -9.78 -13.86
N CYS A 22 -25.30 -11.10 -13.69
CA CYS A 22 -25.61 -12.00 -14.80
C CYS A 22 -26.92 -11.56 -15.52
N ARG A 23 -27.97 -11.23 -14.79
CA ARG A 23 -29.20 -10.69 -15.39
C ARG A 23 -28.97 -9.39 -16.14
N ALA A 24 -28.21 -8.45 -15.56
CA ALA A 24 -27.87 -7.20 -16.20
C ALA A 24 -27.05 -7.41 -17.49
N ARG A 25 -26.06 -8.31 -17.43
CA ARG A 25 -25.25 -8.65 -18.61
C ARG A 25 -26.08 -9.29 -19.70
N ALA A 26 -26.93 -10.27 -19.38
CA ALA A 26 -27.85 -10.90 -20.32
C ALA A 26 -28.77 -9.88 -21.00
N ALA A 27 -29.33 -8.95 -20.23
CA ALA A 27 -30.18 -7.87 -20.77
C ALA A 27 -29.42 -6.93 -21.72
N LEU A 28 -28.13 -6.69 -21.50
CA LEU A 28 -27.31 -5.81 -22.35
C LEU A 28 -26.80 -6.51 -23.62
N THR A 29 -26.50 -7.82 -23.55
CA THR A 29 -25.79 -8.52 -24.63
C THR A 29 -26.65 -9.53 -25.36
N GLY A 30 -27.78 -9.96 -24.79
CA GLY A 30 -28.58 -11.07 -25.31
C GLY A 30 -28.01 -12.47 -25.02
N GLU A 31 -26.92 -12.57 -24.23
CA GLU A 31 -26.35 -13.85 -23.81
C GLU A 31 -27.29 -14.59 -22.85
N SER A 32 -27.15 -15.93 -22.80
CA SER A 32 -27.92 -16.74 -21.86
C SER A 32 -27.54 -16.42 -20.40
N GLU A 33 -28.50 -16.01 -19.57
CA GLU A 33 -28.30 -15.79 -18.14
C GLU A 33 -27.73 -17.05 -17.45
N GLN A 34 -28.22 -18.24 -17.83
CA GLN A 34 -27.73 -19.50 -17.26
C GLN A 34 -26.25 -19.75 -17.56
N ALA A 35 -25.79 -19.41 -18.77
CA ALA A 35 -24.37 -19.52 -19.14
C ALA A 35 -23.51 -18.56 -18.33
N LEU A 36 -23.96 -17.32 -18.10
CA LEU A 36 -23.26 -16.33 -17.31
C LEU A 36 -23.20 -16.72 -15.81
N VAL A 37 -24.28 -17.27 -15.27
CA VAL A 37 -24.30 -17.80 -13.89
C VAL A 37 -23.29 -18.95 -13.73
N LYS A 38 -23.24 -19.87 -14.69
CA LYS A 38 -22.26 -20.96 -14.70
C LYS A 38 -20.83 -20.41 -14.69
N LEU A 39 -20.54 -19.39 -15.51
CA LEU A 39 -19.23 -18.72 -15.55
C LEU A 39 -18.87 -18.09 -14.19
N ALA A 40 -19.84 -17.47 -13.51
CA ALA A 40 -19.62 -16.85 -12.18
C ALA A 40 -19.38 -17.89 -11.08
N GLN A 41 -19.93 -19.07 -11.20
CA GLN A 41 -19.84 -20.17 -10.23
C GLN A 41 -18.63 -21.07 -10.45
N GLU A 42 -18.06 -21.08 -11.64
CA GLU A 42 -16.93 -21.92 -11.97
C GLU A 42 -15.70 -21.58 -11.09
N PRO A 43 -15.12 -22.56 -10.35
CA PRO A 43 -13.98 -22.29 -9.49
C PRO A 43 -12.69 -22.05 -10.30
N VAL A 44 -11.79 -21.26 -9.74
CA VAL A 44 -10.42 -21.06 -10.21
C VAL A 44 -9.47 -21.50 -9.12
N GLU A 45 -8.51 -22.34 -9.46
CA GLU A 45 -7.41 -22.72 -8.58
C GLU A 45 -6.39 -21.59 -8.51
N PHE A 46 -5.91 -21.25 -7.30
CA PHE A 46 -4.99 -20.15 -7.10
C PHE A 46 -3.53 -20.57 -7.27
N TYR A 47 -3.19 -21.76 -6.81
CA TYR A 47 -1.85 -22.32 -6.92
C TYR A 47 -1.92 -23.80 -7.36
N PRO A 48 -2.33 -24.09 -8.60
CA PRO A 48 -2.42 -25.47 -9.09
C PRO A 48 -1.04 -26.13 -9.06
N ASP A 49 -1.01 -27.45 -8.82
CA ASP A 49 0.23 -28.22 -8.70
C ASP A 49 1.23 -28.03 -9.87
N PRO A 50 0.80 -27.96 -11.14
CA PRO A 50 1.73 -27.70 -12.23
C PRO A 50 2.41 -26.32 -12.15
N PHE A 51 1.70 -25.30 -11.66
CA PHE A 51 2.28 -23.97 -11.44
C PHE A 51 3.31 -23.99 -10.32
N ALA A 52 2.98 -24.63 -9.18
CA ALA A 52 3.89 -24.76 -8.04
C ALA A 52 5.15 -25.56 -8.42
N ALA A 53 5.01 -26.72 -9.07
CA ALA A 53 6.12 -27.54 -9.51
C ALA A 53 7.04 -26.78 -10.49
N ARG A 54 6.46 -25.93 -11.37
CA ARG A 54 7.28 -25.12 -12.28
C ARG A 54 8.11 -24.09 -11.51
N GLN A 55 7.60 -23.51 -10.41
CA GLN A 55 8.36 -22.57 -9.57
C GLN A 55 9.59 -23.27 -8.95
N GLU A 56 9.46 -24.49 -8.48
CA GLU A 56 10.57 -25.28 -7.92
C GLU A 56 11.68 -25.53 -8.96
N ILE A 57 11.27 -25.94 -10.18
CA ILE A 57 12.22 -26.14 -11.29
C ILE A 57 12.95 -24.84 -11.65
N LEU A 58 12.25 -23.71 -11.70
CA LEU A 58 12.83 -22.42 -12.04
C LEU A 58 13.80 -21.92 -10.95
N MET A 59 13.53 -22.21 -9.67
CA MET A 59 14.42 -21.83 -8.57
C MET A 59 15.83 -22.40 -8.74
N GLU A 60 15.95 -23.64 -9.23
CA GLU A 60 17.24 -24.29 -9.48
C GLU A 60 17.99 -23.71 -10.69
N GLN A 61 17.29 -22.92 -11.53
CA GLN A 61 17.82 -22.36 -12.76
C GLN A 61 18.14 -20.86 -12.67
N VAL A 62 17.94 -20.24 -11.51
CA VAL A 62 18.23 -18.81 -11.30
C VAL A 62 19.69 -18.50 -11.68
N GLY A 63 19.87 -17.44 -12.47
CA GLY A 63 21.16 -17.00 -13.01
C GLY A 63 21.59 -17.73 -14.29
N ARG A 64 20.93 -18.83 -14.70
CA ARG A 64 21.21 -19.52 -15.97
C ARG A 64 20.57 -18.81 -17.15
N GLN A 65 21.24 -18.90 -18.30
CA GLN A 65 20.67 -18.46 -19.57
C GLN A 65 19.69 -19.54 -20.09
N LEU A 66 18.42 -19.18 -20.24
CA LEU A 66 17.36 -20.09 -20.68
C LEU A 66 16.94 -19.86 -22.13
N CYS A 67 17.22 -18.67 -22.69
CA CYS A 67 16.97 -18.35 -24.10
C CYS A 67 18.06 -17.39 -24.62
N PRO A 68 18.15 -17.21 -25.95
CA PRO A 68 19.05 -16.23 -26.56
C PRO A 68 18.73 -14.78 -26.06
N PRO A 69 19.75 -13.91 -25.93
CA PRO A 69 19.55 -12.49 -25.62
C PRO A 69 18.70 -11.78 -26.70
N ALA A 70 17.88 -10.82 -26.27
CA ALA A 70 17.04 -10.00 -27.15
C ALA A 70 17.76 -8.72 -27.60
N GLN A 71 18.93 -8.84 -28.21
CA GLN A 71 19.82 -7.73 -28.54
C GLN A 71 19.15 -6.58 -29.33
N ALA A 72 18.26 -6.91 -30.29
CA ALA A 72 17.57 -5.90 -31.09
C ALA A 72 16.61 -5.02 -30.25
N VAL A 73 15.98 -5.62 -29.23
CA VAL A 73 15.09 -4.90 -28.29
C VAL A 73 15.92 -4.06 -27.33
N SER A 74 17.02 -4.58 -26.81
CA SER A 74 17.91 -3.89 -25.87
C SER A 74 18.64 -2.69 -26.50
N ALA A 75 18.66 -2.60 -27.84
CA ALA A 75 19.24 -1.46 -28.56
C ALA A 75 18.30 -0.24 -28.64
N GLU A 76 17.01 -0.39 -28.31
CA GLU A 76 16.05 0.73 -28.32
C GLU A 76 16.24 1.62 -27.08
N PRO A 77 16.66 2.89 -27.25
CA PRO A 77 17.07 3.73 -26.11
C PRO A 77 15.90 4.32 -25.30
N GLY A 78 14.69 4.35 -25.85
CA GLY A 78 13.57 5.05 -25.24
C GLY A 78 13.80 6.57 -25.13
N ALA A 79 13.12 7.22 -24.17
CA ALA A 79 13.25 8.65 -23.89
C ALA A 79 13.24 8.94 -22.36
N PRO A 80 14.13 8.36 -21.58
CA PRO A 80 14.21 8.57 -20.14
C PRO A 80 14.78 9.95 -19.80
N THR A 81 14.53 10.43 -18.57
CA THR A 81 15.29 11.53 -18.01
C THR A 81 16.74 11.11 -17.75
N ASP A 82 17.67 12.08 -17.62
CA ASP A 82 19.10 11.77 -17.40
C ASP A 82 19.32 10.86 -16.18
N SER A 83 18.60 11.07 -15.10
CA SER A 83 18.70 10.25 -13.88
C SER A 83 18.21 8.82 -14.10
N PHE A 84 17.16 8.61 -14.87
CA PHE A 84 16.70 7.28 -15.23
C PHE A 84 17.62 6.60 -16.23
N ALA A 85 18.15 7.34 -17.21
CA ALA A 85 19.13 6.82 -18.14
C ALA A 85 20.40 6.32 -17.43
N ALA A 86 20.89 7.08 -16.43
CA ALA A 86 22.07 6.69 -15.63
C ALA A 86 21.82 5.47 -14.73
N ALA A 87 20.56 5.21 -14.31
CA ALA A 87 20.19 4.08 -13.46
C ALA A 87 19.72 2.84 -14.24
N GLN A 88 19.65 2.94 -15.57
CA GLN A 88 19.03 1.92 -16.40
C GLN A 88 19.94 0.69 -16.59
N HIS A 89 19.37 -0.50 -16.45
CA HIS A 89 20.01 -1.79 -16.68
C HIS A 89 19.12 -2.67 -17.55
N TYR A 90 19.47 -2.85 -18.82
CA TYR A 90 18.69 -3.62 -19.77
C TYR A 90 18.77 -5.13 -19.55
N ALA A 91 19.95 -5.66 -19.15
CA ALA A 91 20.13 -7.11 -19.03
C ALA A 91 19.04 -7.78 -18.18
N PRO A 92 18.66 -7.29 -16.98
CA PRO A 92 17.59 -7.86 -16.19
C PRO A 92 16.19 -7.32 -16.55
N ALA A 93 16.04 -6.44 -17.56
CA ALA A 93 14.73 -5.95 -17.96
C ALA A 93 13.84 -7.09 -18.43
N PRO A 94 12.57 -7.19 -18.00
CA PRO A 94 11.79 -8.41 -18.18
C PRO A 94 11.26 -8.56 -19.60
N LEU A 95 11.64 -9.65 -20.28
CA LEU A 95 10.99 -10.13 -21.52
C LEU A 95 9.73 -10.93 -21.20
N SER A 96 9.77 -11.74 -20.15
CA SER A 96 8.66 -12.56 -19.69
C SER A 96 8.85 -12.91 -18.22
N ALA A 97 7.75 -13.23 -17.53
CA ALA A 97 7.79 -13.54 -16.12
C ALA A 97 6.75 -14.59 -15.72
N LEU A 98 7.05 -15.39 -14.68
CA LEU A 98 6.17 -16.40 -14.13
C LEU A 98 6.43 -16.57 -12.62
N GLY A 99 5.42 -16.41 -11.80
CA GLY A 99 5.56 -16.47 -10.34
C GLY A 99 6.55 -15.42 -9.83
N CYS A 100 7.53 -15.86 -9.07
CA CYS A 100 8.60 -14.99 -8.55
C CYS A 100 9.84 -14.90 -9.46
N PHE A 101 9.72 -15.26 -10.72
CA PHE A 101 10.82 -15.27 -11.68
C PHE A 101 10.53 -14.43 -12.91
N ARG A 102 11.59 -13.91 -13.53
CA ARG A 102 11.54 -13.25 -14.83
C ARG A 102 12.75 -13.63 -15.69
N LEU A 103 12.56 -13.67 -16.99
CA LEU A 103 13.63 -13.71 -17.97
C LEU A 103 14.00 -12.29 -18.37
N GLY A 104 15.26 -11.93 -18.24
CA GLY A 104 15.79 -10.66 -18.68
C GLY A 104 16.02 -10.60 -20.20
N GLU A 105 16.27 -9.40 -20.72
CA GLU A 105 16.64 -9.18 -22.12
C GLU A 105 17.93 -9.91 -22.51
N ASP A 106 18.79 -10.22 -21.52
CA ASP A 106 19.98 -11.05 -21.71
C ASP A 106 19.68 -12.56 -21.80
N GLY A 107 18.43 -12.97 -21.69
CA GLY A 107 17.99 -14.37 -21.73
C GLY A 107 18.24 -15.15 -20.42
N ARG A 108 18.68 -14.49 -19.36
CA ARG A 108 18.93 -15.14 -18.06
C ARG A 108 17.71 -15.11 -17.17
N LEU A 109 17.60 -16.11 -16.31
CA LEU A 109 16.56 -16.20 -15.31
C LEU A 109 16.95 -15.45 -14.03
N TYR A 110 16.09 -14.52 -13.62
CA TYR A 110 16.23 -13.73 -12.41
C TYR A 110 15.13 -14.05 -11.41
N PHE A 111 15.47 -14.00 -10.13
CA PHE A 111 14.48 -13.97 -9.06
C PHE A 111 13.93 -12.54 -8.92
N ALA A 112 12.62 -12.38 -9.04
CA ALA A 112 11.94 -11.08 -9.03
C ALA A 112 11.68 -10.58 -7.59
N GLY A 113 12.73 -10.29 -6.83
CA GLY A 113 12.63 -9.76 -5.48
C GLY A 113 12.23 -8.28 -5.44
N LYS A 114 13.03 -7.46 -4.78
CA LYS A 114 12.79 -6.00 -4.65
C LYS A 114 12.71 -5.25 -5.99
N SER A 115 13.26 -5.82 -7.08
CA SER A 115 13.27 -5.20 -8.40
C SER A 115 11.88 -4.83 -8.93
N GLU A 116 10.84 -5.50 -8.49
CA GLU A 116 9.44 -5.21 -8.84
C GLU A 116 8.81 -4.17 -7.89
N HIS A 117 9.57 -3.53 -7.02
CA HIS A 117 9.08 -2.62 -5.98
C HIS A 117 7.92 -3.20 -5.18
N TYR A 118 7.95 -4.54 -4.96
CA TYR A 118 6.86 -5.26 -4.27
C TYR A 118 5.49 -5.14 -4.96
N HIS A 119 5.45 -4.87 -6.27
CA HIS A 119 4.20 -4.67 -7.00
C HIS A 119 3.44 -5.98 -7.26
N ILE A 120 4.12 -7.13 -7.19
CA ILE A 120 3.55 -8.42 -7.60
C ILE A 120 3.63 -9.45 -6.45
N PRO A 121 2.94 -9.21 -5.32
CA PRO A 121 2.99 -10.11 -4.18
C PRO A 121 2.39 -11.49 -4.45
N LEU A 122 1.52 -11.62 -5.46
CA LEU A 122 0.91 -12.88 -5.88
C LEU A 122 1.74 -13.62 -6.95
N GLY A 123 2.77 -12.98 -7.49
CA GLY A 123 3.59 -13.50 -8.57
C GLY A 123 3.03 -13.20 -9.96
N HIS A 124 3.94 -13.17 -10.94
CA HIS A 124 3.58 -13.00 -12.35
C HIS A 124 2.76 -14.18 -12.85
N GLY A 125 1.74 -13.90 -13.67
CA GLY A 125 0.88 -14.94 -14.21
C GLY A 125 0.12 -15.72 -13.13
N PHE A 126 -0.17 -15.10 -12.01
CA PHE A 126 -0.93 -15.70 -10.92
C PHE A 126 -2.24 -16.29 -11.43
N PRO A 127 -2.46 -17.62 -11.30
CA PRO A 127 -3.62 -18.29 -11.90
C PRO A 127 -4.98 -17.74 -11.43
N GLY A 128 -5.04 -17.23 -10.19
CA GLY A 128 -6.24 -16.60 -9.66
C GLY A 128 -6.72 -15.37 -10.43
N TYR A 129 -5.89 -14.76 -11.28
CA TYR A 129 -6.31 -13.65 -12.14
C TYR A 129 -7.32 -14.06 -13.22
N ALA A 130 -7.51 -15.34 -13.49
CA ALA A 130 -8.62 -15.80 -14.32
C ALA A 130 -10.00 -15.36 -13.77
N LEU A 131 -10.11 -15.04 -12.47
CA LEU A 131 -11.31 -14.42 -11.92
C LEU A 131 -11.52 -12.97 -12.41
N LEU A 132 -10.46 -12.24 -12.70
CA LEU A 132 -10.56 -10.88 -13.30
C LEU A 132 -11.06 -10.98 -14.74
N ASP A 133 -10.56 -11.95 -15.52
CA ASP A 133 -11.02 -12.19 -16.91
C ASP A 133 -12.51 -12.52 -16.93
N ARG A 134 -12.97 -13.34 -15.98
CA ARG A 134 -14.39 -13.66 -15.80
C ARG A 134 -15.21 -12.44 -15.38
N ALA A 135 -14.68 -11.61 -14.47
CA ALA A 135 -15.33 -10.35 -14.08
C ALA A 135 -15.51 -9.41 -15.27
N HIS A 136 -14.48 -9.30 -16.14
CA HIS A 136 -14.57 -8.55 -17.39
C HIS A 136 -15.60 -9.14 -18.36
N ALA A 137 -15.61 -10.47 -18.52
CA ALA A 137 -16.61 -11.16 -19.37
C ALA A 137 -18.03 -10.90 -18.88
N LEU A 138 -18.25 -10.85 -17.57
CA LEU A 138 -19.53 -10.50 -16.96
C LEU A 138 -19.85 -9.00 -17.01
N GLY A 139 -18.93 -8.17 -17.48
CA GLY A 139 -19.10 -6.72 -17.53
C GLY A 139 -19.15 -6.04 -16.17
N ILE A 140 -18.52 -6.62 -15.15
CA ILE A 140 -18.42 -5.99 -13.82
C ILE A 140 -17.53 -4.76 -13.97
N PRO A 141 -18.07 -3.53 -13.74
CA PRO A 141 -17.31 -2.32 -13.94
C PRO A 141 -16.33 -2.09 -12.79
N ASN A 142 -15.13 -1.63 -13.14
CA ASN A 142 -14.15 -1.11 -12.20
C ASN A 142 -14.27 0.43 -12.14
N ALA A 143 -15.47 0.92 -11.81
CA ALA A 143 -15.72 2.34 -11.70
C ALA A 143 -15.74 2.76 -10.23
N THR A 144 -14.90 3.72 -9.89
CA THR A 144 -14.71 4.18 -8.50
C THR A 144 -15.06 5.64 -8.29
N HIS A 145 -15.96 6.20 -9.12
CA HIS A 145 -16.39 7.57 -8.90
C HIS A 145 -17.12 7.73 -7.55
N ASN A 146 -16.76 8.74 -6.79
CA ASN A 146 -17.25 8.95 -5.42
C ASN A 146 -18.79 8.96 -5.31
N ASN A 147 -19.49 9.45 -6.32
CA ASN A 147 -20.96 9.55 -6.33
C ASN A 147 -21.64 8.25 -6.77
N THR A 148 -20.91 7.35 -7.43
CA THR A 148 -21.43 6.09 -8.01
C THR A 148 -20.69 4.87 -7.49
N ARG A 149 -20.22 4.91 -6.24
CA ARG A 149 -19.53 3.78 -5.58
C ARG A 149 -20.43 2.55 -5.57
N GLY A 150 -20.07 1.58 -6.42
CA GLY A 150 -20.80 0.32 -6.58
C GLY A 150 -20.58 -0.65 -5.42
N TYR A 151 -21.21 -1.82 -5.53
CA TYR A 151 -21.12 -2.87 -4.53
C TYR A 151 -19.67 -3.35 -4.30
N ILE A 152 -18.89 -3.53 -5.38
CA ILE A 152 -17.49 -3.99 -5.31
C ILE A 152 -16.64 -3.05 -4.45
N THR A 153 -16.72 -1.75 -4.69
CA THR A 153 -15.99 -0.74 -3.91
C THR A 153 -16.38 -0.79 -2.43
N ARG A 154 -17.69 -0.83 -2.13
CA ARG A 154 -18.18 -0.93 -0.75
C ARG A 154 -17.78 -2.23 -0.06
N LEU A 155 -17.75 -3.34 -0.80
CA LEU A 155 -17.28 -4.63 -0.29
C LEU A 155 -15.78 -4.59 0.02
N LEU A 156 -14.97 -4.00 -0.85
CA LEU A 156 -13.53 -3.80 -0.64
C LEU A 156 -13.28 -2.98 0.63
N GLU A 157 -13.95 -1.84 0.77
CA GLU A 157 -13.83 -0.97 1.96
C GLU A 157 -14.14 -1.73 3.25
N ARG A 158 -15.22 -2.48 3.28
CA ARG A 158 -15.61 -3.28 4.46
C ARG A 158 -14.59 -4.38 4.78
N ARG A 159 -14.06 -5.05 3.77
CA ARG A 159 -13.02 -6.08 3.95
C ARG A 159 -11.70 -5.49 4.45
N LEU A 160 -11.30 -4.32 3.95
CA LEU A 160 -10.11 -3.61 4.42
C LEU A 160 -10.26 -3.18 5.88
N ILE A 161 -11.41 -2.60 6.26
CA ILE A 161 -11.69 -2.24 7.66
C ILE A 161 -11.65 -3.49 8.55
N ALA A 162 -12.27 -4.59 8.13
CA ALA A 162 -12.23 -5.84 8.88
C ALA A 162 -10.78 -6.34 9.07
N ALA A 163 -10.00 -6.43 7.99
CA ALA A 163 -8.61 -6.86 8.03
C ALA A 163 -7.74 -5.95 8.91
N ALA A 164 -7.86 -4.63 8.77
CA ALA A 164 -7.10 -3.66 9.55
C ALA A 164 -7.39 -3.74 11.06
N ASN A 165 -8.62 -4.14 11.43
CA ASN A 165 -9.01 -4.32 12.84
C ASN A 165 -8.97 -5.79 13.30
N GLY A 166 -8.40 -6.70 12.50
CA GLY A 166 -8.21 -8.11 12.86
C GLY A 166 -9.51 -8.92 12.94
N LEU A 167 -10.54 -8.51 12.22
CA LEU A 167 -11.82 -9.20 12.15
C LEU A 167 -11.84 -10.18 10.98
N ALA A 168 -12.35 -11.38 11.21
CA ALA A 168 -12.62 -12.31 10.13
C ALA A 168 -13.75 -11.78 9.22
N PRO A 169 -13.77 -12.15 7.93
CA PRO A 169 -14.87 -11.82 7.04
C PRO A 169 -16.23 -12.26 7.62
N GLY A 170 -17.21 -11.36 7.60
CA GLY A 170 -18.55 -11.61 8.14
C GLY A 170 -18.69 -11.48 9.67
N ASN A 171 -17.64 -11.06 10.38
CA ASN A 171 -17.73 -10.82 11.82
C ASN A 171 -18.74 -9.68 12.12
N PRO A 172 -19.75 -9.91 12.99
CA PRO A 172 -20.78 -8.91 13.30
C PRO A 172 -20.23 -7.66 14.01
N ALA A 173 -19.06 -7.75 14.66
CA ALA A 173 -18.39 -6.60 15.28
C ALA A 173 -17.98 -5.52 14.28
N LEU A 174 -17.94 -5.83 12.97
CA LEU A 174 -17.57 -4.89 11.92
C LEU A 174 -18.46 -3.64 11.91
N GLU A 175 -19.73 -3.75 12.18
CA GLU A 175 -20.65 -2.59 12.21
C GLU A 175 -20.27 -1.61 13.33
N GLY A 176 -19.89 -2.14 14.49
CA GLY A 176 -19.39 -1.33 15.60
C GLY A 176 -18.08 -0.61 15.25
N VAL A 177 -17.16 -1.30 14.55
CA VAL A 177 -15.91 -0.68 14.06
C VAL A 177 -16.20 0.43 13.06
N ILE A 178 -17.06 0.19 12.06
CA ILE A 178 -17.45 1.21 11.08
C ILE A 178 -18.12 2.43 11.74
N ALA A 179 -18.89 2.23 12.79
CA ALA A 179 -19.52 3.32 13.54
C ALA A 179 -18.55 4.06 14.49
N SER A 180 -17.39 3.48 14.79
CA SER A 180 -16.44 4.02 15.77
C SER A 180 -15.84 5.36 15.31
N ARG A 181 -15.57 6.22 16.30
CA ARG A 181 -14.83 7.49 16.21
C ARG A 181 -13.60 7.49 17.11
N GLU A 182 -13.31 6.34 17.72
CA GLU A 182 -12.21 6.22 18.66
C GLU A 182 -10.85 6.28 17.95
N PRO A 183 -9.85 6.98 18.51
CA PRO A 183 -8.48 7.00 18.00
C PRO A 183 -7.90 5.59 17.90
N GLY A 184 -7.13 5.33 16.83
CA GLY A 184 -6.52 4.02 16.57
C GLY A 184 -7.50 2.95 16.10
N VAL A 185 -8.77 3.29 15.81
CA VAL A 185 -9.73 2.42 15.15
C VAL A 185 -9.87 2.82 13.69
N LEU A 186 -9.36 1.99 12.80
CA LEU A 186 -9.41 2.24 11.36
C LEU A 186 -10.82 1.93 10.83
N SER A 187 -11.68 2.94 10.79
CA SER A 187 -13.11 2.82 10.50
C SER A 187 -13.53 3.36 9.12
N ARG A 188 -12.59 3.88 8.33
CA ARG A 188 -12.85 4.47 7.00
C ARG A 188 -11.76 4.06 6.01
N VAL A 189 -12.15 4.04 4.73
CA VAL A 189 -11.23 3.85 3.60
C VAL A 189 -11.42 5.01 2.62
N ILE A 190 -10.31 5.53 2.12
CA ILE A 190 -10.26 6.44 0.98
C ILE A 190 -9.55 5.70 -0.14
N ASN A 191 -10.26 5.42 -1.22
CA ASN A 191 -9.69 4.76 -2.39
C ASN A 191 -8.99 5.80 -3.25
N LEU A 192 -7.70 5.61 -3.48
CA LEU A 192 -6.85 6.46 -4.29
C LEU A 192 -6.06 5.60 -5.30
N GLU A 193 -5.30 6.23 -6.16
CA GLU A 193 -4.66 5.55 -7.28
C GLU A 193 -3.19 5.18 -6.99
N THR A 194 -2.56 5.83 -6.01
CA THR A 194 -1.16 5.57 -5.65
C THR A 194 -0.91 5.80 -4.18
N GLY A 195 0.05 5.06 -3.60
CA GLY A 195 0.47 5.25 -2.21
C GLY A 195 0.95 6.67 -1.90
N SER A 196 1.53 7.39 -2.88
CA SER A 196 1.90 8.80 -2.70
C SER A 196 0.69 9.68 -2.40
N LEU A 197 -0.43 9.45 -3.10
CA LEU A 197 -1.68 10.18 -2.82
C LEU A 197 -2.29 9.75 -1.48
N ALA A 198 -2.16 8.49 -1.10
CA ALA A 198 -2.65 8.01 0.19
C ALA A 198 -1.93 8.69 1.37
N VAL A 199 -0.60 8.80 1.30
CA VAL A 199 0.19 9.54 2.30
C VAL A 199 -0.18 11.02 2.31
N GLU A 200 -0.28 11.66 1.14
CA GLU A 200 -0.65 13.08 1.04
C GLU A 200 -2.04 13.35 1.64
N ALA A 201 -2.99 12.43 1.41
CA ALA A 201 -4.33 12.53 2.01
C ALA A 201 -4.28 12.45 3.54
N ALA A 202 -3.46 11.56 4.10
CA ALA A 202 -3.27 11.45 5.56
C ALA A 202 -2.64 12.74 6.12
N LEU A 203 -1.56 13.24 5.50
CA LEU A 203 -0.91 14.49 5.91
C LEU A 203 -1.87 15.68 5.84
N LYS A 204 -2.67 15.77 4.77
CA LYS A 204 -3.72 16.78 4.64
C LYS A 204 -4.73 16.70 5.78
N MET A 205 -5.21 15.50 6.13
CA MET A 205 -6.13 15.31 7.25
C MET A 205 -5.50 15.69 8.59
N MET A 206 -4.22 15.40 8.81
CA MET A 206 -3.50 15.86 10.00
C MET A 206 -3.41 17.39 10.06
N LEU A 207 -3.15 18.04 8.92
CA LEU A 207 -3.06 19.52 8.84
C LEU A 207 -4.42 20.20 9.05
N THR A 208 -5.56 19.56 8.78
CA THR A 208 -6.89 20.17 9.07
C THR A 208 -7.12 20.40 10.55
N ARG A 209 -6.34 19.80 11.43
CA ARG A 209 -6.36 20.08 12.88
C ARG A 209 -5.74 21.44 13.24
N PHE A 210 -5.06 22.09 12.30
CA PHE A 210 -4.38 23.38 12.45
C PHE A 210 -4.97 24.44 11.52
N TYR A 211 -5.36 24.05 10.32
CA TYR A 211 -5.85 24.93 9.26
C TYR A 211 -7.25 24.50 8.82
N SER A 212 -8.22 25.35 9.08
CA SER A 212 -9.61 25.07 8.69
C SER A 212 -9.78 25.03 7.18
N LEU A 213 -10.58 24.08 6.69
CA LEU A 213 -10.98 23.98 5.29
C LEU A 213 -12.26 24.75 4.96
N ASP A 214 -13.08 25.08 5.96
CA ASP A 214 -14.43 25.61 5.80
C ASP A 214 -14.71 26.89 6.63
N GLY A 215 -13.64 27.48 7.20
CA GLY A 215 -13.76 28.64 8.07
C GLY A 215 -14.17 28.34 9.51
N SER A 216 -14.39 27.08 9.87
CA SER A 216 -14.55 26.66 11.27
C SER A 216 -13.26 26.81 12.05
N SER A 217 -13.31 26.79 13.38
CA SER A 217 -12.10 26.83 14.21
C SER A 217 -11.42 25.46 14.23
N ALA A 218 -10.17 25.38 13.79
CA ALA A 218 -9.37 24.16 13.90
C ALA A 218 -8.97 23.93 15.38
N PRO A 219 -8.89 22.65 15.85
CA PRO A 219 -8.56 22.33 17.25
C PRO A 219 -7.24 22.93 17.75
N TYR A 220 -6.25 23.06 16.87
CA TYR A 220 -4.93 23.62 17.16
C TYR A 220 -4.61 24.88 16.35
N ALA A 221 -5.64 25.67 16.04
CA ALA A 221 -5.44 26.95 15.35
C ALA A 221 -4.40 27.83 16.10
N GLY A 222 -3.49 28.43 15.34
CA GLY A 222 -2.42 29.27 15.89
C GLY A 222 -1.21 28.48 16.43
N ARG A 223 -1.24 27.14 16.44
CA ARG A 223 -0.08 26.30 16.75
C ARG A 223 0.67 25.96 15.46
N ILE A 224 1.98 25.78 15.55
CA ILE A 224 2.82 25.33 14.43
C ILE A 224 2.82 23.80 14.37
N PRO A 225 2.33 23.19 13.28
CA PRO A 225 2.34 21.72 13.11
C PRO A 225 3.77 21.18 13.07
N VAL A 226 4.04 20.09 13.78
CA VAL A 226 5.33 19.38 13.73
C VAL A 226 5.11 17.92 13.34
N PHE A 227 5.68 17.52 12.21
CA PHE A 227 5.71 16.12 11.80
C PHE A 227 6.96 15.44 12.35
N LEU A 228 6.77 14.35 13.09
CA LEU A 228 7.84 13.47 13.51
C LEU A 228 8.02 12.37 12.47
N VAL A 229 9.25 12.14 12.02
CA VAL A 229 9.60 11.12 11.04
C VAL A 229 10.83 10.35 11.48
N MET A 230 10.98 9.11 11.02
CA MET A 230 12.18 8.33 11.35
C MET A 230 13.43 8.96 10.73
N ALA A 231 14.48 9.08 11.53
CA ALA A 231 15.79 9.49 11.06
C ALA A 231 16.43 8.41 10.18
N ASP A 232 17.42 8.81 9.38
CA ASP A 232 18.40 7.89 8.82
C ASP A 232 19.46 7.49 9.87
N GLN A 233 20.46 6.65 9.49
CA GLN A 233 21.52 6.21 10.42
C GLN A 233 22.43 7.36 10.87
N ALA A 234 22.50 8.45 10.10
CA ALA A 234 23.26 9.65 10.47
C ALA A 234 22.42 10.67 11.25
N GLY A 235 21.16 10.36 11.56
CA GLY A 235 20.24 11.26 12.23
C GLY A 235 19.51 12.26 11.32
N GLY A 236 19.70 12.15 10.00
CA GLY A 236 19.06 13.02 9.01
C GLY A 236 17.66 12.57 8.61
N LEU A 237 17.08 13.22 7.60
CA LEU A 237 15.71 12.98 7.12
C LEU A 237 15.60 11.97 5.95
N ALA A 238 16.70 11.44 5.43
CA ALA A 238 16.71 10.61 4.22
C ALA A 238 16.21 9.17 4.40
N GLY A 239 15.89 8.74 5.62
CA GLY A 239 15.57 7.35 5.95
C GLY A 239 14.21 6.86 5.46
N ASN A 240 13.20 7.70 5.45
CA ASN A 240 11.82 7.32 5.15
C ASN A 240 11.47 7.49 3.67
N TYR A 241 10.52 6.67 3.21
CA TYR A 241 9.89 6.82 1.91
C TYR A 241 8.38 6.93 2.07
N HIS A 242 7.84 8.13 1.86
CA HIS A 242 6.40 8.42 1.97
C HIS A 242 5.82 8.94 0.65
N GLY A 243 6.37 8.51 -0.48
CA GLY A 243 5.92 8.92 -1.80
C GLY A 243 6.65 10.14 -2.37
N THR A 244 6.11 10.69 -3.47
CA THR A 244 6.74 11.70 -4.31
C THR A 244 6.01 13.04 -4.37
N THR A 245 4.97 13.23 -3.54
CA THR A 245 4.24 14.50 -3.44
C THR A 245 5.07 15.55 -2.68
N VAL A 246 4.77 16.83 -2.87
CA VAL A 246 5.58 17.92 -2.33
C VAL A 246 5.78 17.81 -0.83
N VAL A 247 4.69 17.64 -0.06
CA VAL A 247 4.79 17.57 1.41
C VAL A 247 5.54 16.30 1.83
N ALA A 248 5.24 15.14 1.25
CA ALA A 248 5.95 13.89 1.55
C ALA A 248 7.46 13.99 1.25
N GLN A 249 7.87 14.72 0.20
CA GLN A 249 9.29 14.93 -0.10
C GLN A 249 9.99 15.80 0.95
N THR A 250 9.30 16.76 1.57
CA THR A 250 9.89 17.54 2.67
C THR A 250 10.11 16.68 3.92
N LEU A 251 9.26 15.68 4.16
CA LEU A 251 9.43 14.73 5.28
C LEU A 251 10.70 13.87 5.12
N ARG A 252 11.26 13.79 3.92
CA ARG A 252 12.52 13.09 3.62
C ARG A 252 13.75 14.00 3.59
N GLY A 253 13.60 15.28 3.90
CA GLY A 253 14.69 16.26 3.80
C GLY A 253 15.05 16.67 2.37
N LEU A 254 14.22 16.31 1.39
CA LEU A 254 14.37 16.84 0.04
C LEU A 254 13.85 18.27 -0.01
N TRP A 255 14.45 19.11 -0.89
CA TRP A 255 14.17 20.53 -0.98
C TRP A 255 14.46 21.31 0.31
N PRO A 256 15.67 21.28 0.84
CA PRO A 256 15.99 21.88 2.14
C PRO A 256 15.72 23.39 2.21
N GLU A 257 15.86 24.11 1.08
CA GLU A 257 15.54 25.53 1.04
C GLU A 257 14.03 25.78 1.15
N PHE A 258 13.23 24.99 0.45
CA PHE A 258 11.77 25.07 0.54
C PHE A 258 11.28 24.73 1.95
N THR A 259 11.79 23.65 2.53
CA THR A 259 11.44 23.23 3.90
C THR A 259 11.76 24.33 4.92
N ARG A 260 12.94 24.96 4.84
CA ARG A 260 13.30 26.10 5.71
C ARG A 260 12.31 27.26 5.58
N LYS A 261 11.92 27.64 4.35
CA LYS A 261 10.95 28.71 4.13
C LYS A 261 9.58 28.38 4.73
N MET A 262 9.14 27.12 4.67
CA MET A 262 7.90 26.66 5.29
C MET A 262 7.99 26.73 6.82
N GLU A 263 9.12 26.32 7.39
CA GLU A 263 9.38 26.38 8.83
C GLU A 263 9.48 27.83 9.33
N ASP A 264 10.22 28.69 8.65
CA ASP A 264 10.39 30.12 9.01
C ASP A 264 9.04 30.87 8.94
N ALA A 265 8.17 30.49 8.03
CA ALA A 265 6.82 31.01 7.92
C ALA A 265 5.83 30.39 8.96
N GLY A 266 6.28 29.43 9.75
CA GLY A 266 5.43 28.75 10.73
C GLY A 266 4.32 27.89 10.15
N ILE A 267 4.46 27.43 8.90
CA ILE A 267 3.43 26.62 8.21
C ILE A 267 3.45 25.18 8.72
N TYR A 268 4.60 24.54 8.74
CA TYR A 268 4.87 23.29 9.45
C TYR A 268 6.37 23.08 9.62
N ARG A 269 6.74 22.16 10.49
CA ARG A 269 8.12 21.74 10.73
C ARG A 269 8.24 20.23 10.62
N VAL A 270 9.41 19.75 10.20
CA VAL A 270 9.75 18.32 10.16
C VAL A 270 10.90 18.05 11.13
N VAL A 271 10.70 17.06 12.00
CA VAL A 271 11.68 16.66 13.00
C VAL A 271 11.97 15.17 12.86
N SER A 272 13.26 14.83 12.66
CA SER A 272 13.71 13.44 12.66
C SER A 272 13.81 12.91 14.09
N VAL A 273 13.36 11.64 14.29
CA VAL A 273 13.49 10.92 15.56
C VAL A 273 14.43 9.72 15.37
N PRO A 274 15.30 9.42 16.37
CA PRO A 274 16.29 8.37 16.21
C PRO A 274 15.67 6.98 16.02
N ILE A 275 16.36 6.12 15.27
CA ILE A 275 15.95 4.74 15.01
C ILE A 275 16.03 3.93 16.31
N ASN A 276 14.91 3.27 16.69
CA ASN A 276 14.82 2.37 17.84
C ASN A 276 15.26 3.01 19.18
N ASP A 277 15.18 4.33 19.30
CA ASP A 277 15.48 5.09 20.52
C ASP A 277 14.18 5.70 21.10
N ALA A 278 13.58 4.98 22.05
CA ALA A 278 12.35 5.42 22.71
C ALA A 278 12.55 6.68 23.58
N GLU A 279 13.75 6.87 24.12
CA GLU A 279 14.08 8.04 24.92
C GLU A 279 14.23 9.28 24.03
N GLY A 280 14.96 9.16 22.91
CA GLY A 280 15.06 10.23 21.92
C GLY A 280 13.69 10.60 21.32
N PHE A 281 12.80 9.62 21.12
CA PHE A 281 11.42 9.89 20.70
C PHE A 281 10.64 10.67 21.75
N ARG A 282 10.75 10.29 23.04
CA ARG A 282 10.11 11.00 24.16
C ARG A 282 10.57 12.45 24.22
N GLN A 283 11.89 12.69 24.14
CA GLN A 283 12.47 14.04 24.14
C GLN A 283 11.96 14.88 22.97
N ALA A 284 11.82 14.30 21.77
CA ALA A 284 11.26 14.99 20.62
C ALA A 284 9.79 15.41 20.86
N VAL A 285 8.95 14.53 21.42
CA VAL A 285 7.56 14.88 21.77
C VAL A 285 7.53 15.98 22.82
N GLU A 286 8.33 15.89 23.87
CA GLU A 286 8.40 16.90 24.93
C GLU A 286 8.87 18.27 24.42
N ALA A 287 9.80 18.30 23.49
CA ALA A 287 10.31 19.54 22.91
C ALA A 287 9.33 20.18 21.92
N TRP A 288 8.60 19.38 21.15
CA TRP A 288 7.85 19.86 19.99
C TRP A 288 6.32 19.76 20.12
N ASN A 289 5.79 19.29 21.24
CA ASN A 289 4.35 19.29 21.51
C ASN A 289 3.84 20.54 22.27
N PRO A 290 4.63 21.20 23.15
CA PRO A 290 4.19 22.42 23.83
C PRO A 290 4.12 23.65 22.91
N PRO A 291 3.34 24.71 23.29
CA PRO A 291 3.31 25.95 22.54
C PRO A 291 4.71 26.58 22.32
N PRO A 292 4.98 27.19 21.15
CA PRO A 292 4.04 27.49 20.07
C PRO A 292 3.78 26.27 19.12
N TYR A 293 4.39 25.14 19.38
CA TYR A 293 4.33 23.94 18.54
C TYR A 293 3.20 23.00 18.99
N LYS A 294 2.86 22.06 18.08
CA LYS A 294 2.07 20.89 18.36
C LYS A 294 2.46 19.76 17.40
N THR A 295 2.77 18.58 17.92
CA THR A 295 3.01 17.41 17.10
C THR A 295 1.77 17.08 16.27
N ALA A 296 1.89 17.22 14.96
CA ALA A 296 0.80 17.04 13.99
C ALA A 296 0.62 15.59 13.59
N GLY A 297 1.72 14.82 13.57
CA GLY A 297 1.70 13.41 13.25
C GLY A 297 3.07 12.77 13.43
N PHE A 298 3.06 11.46 13.70
CA PHE A 298 4.22 10.59 13.56
C PHE A 298 4.05 9.72 12.32
N CYS A 299 4.97 9.85 11.36
CA CYS A 299 4.93 9.12 10.09
C CYS A 299 6.10 8.14 10.03
N HIS A 300 5.83 6.85 9.86
CA HIS A 300 6.86 5.82 9.82
C HIS A 300 6.49 4.64 8.94
N GLU A 301 7.51 3.95 8.41
CA GLU A 301 7.44 2.56 7.94
C GLU A 301 7.82 1.64 9.11
N ILE A 302 7.33 0.40 9.14
CA ILE A 302 7.82 -0.62 10.10
C ILE A 302 9.19 -1.13 9.68
N ILE A 303 9.40 -1.27 8.37
CA ILE A 303 10.67 -1.63 7.77
C ILE A 303 11.07 -0.50 6.84
N MET A 304 12.16 0.19 7.19
CA MET A 304 12.67 1.34 6.43
C MET A 304 13.41 0.85 5.17
N MET A 305 12.63 0.51 4.14
CA MET A 305 13.12 -0.19 2.95
C MET A 305 14.15 0.60 2.15
N ASN A 306 13.99 1.92 2.05
CA ASN A 306 14.92 2.78 1.33
C ASN A 306 16.24 2.97 2.08
N TYR A 307 16.33 2.47 3.29
CA TYR A 307 17.49 2.63 4.15
C TYR A 307 18.05 1.28 4.62
N GLY A 308 18.28 0.37 3.69
CA GLY A 308 18.87 -0.94 3.97
C GLY A 308 17.93 -1.93 4.66
N ALA A 309 16.62 -1.72 4.57
CA ALA A 309 15.60 -2.56 5.20
C ALA A 309 15.73 -2.66 6.74
N ILE A 310 16.08 -1.56 7.39
CA ILE A 310 16.15 -1.50 8.85
C ILE A 310 14.75 -1.72 9.42
N ARG A 311 14.63 -2.71 10.29
CA ARG A 311 13.39 -3.00 11.00
C ARG A 311 13.31 -2.17 12.29
N LEU A 312 12.17 -1.50 12.50
CA LEU A 312 11.86 -0.89 13.77
C LEU A 312 11.48 -1.97 14.79
N GLU A 313 12.00 -1.84 15.99
CA GLU A 313 11.75 -2.79 17.07
C GLU A 313 10.33 -2.63 17.62
N GLU A 314 9.69 -3.75 17.94
CA GLU A 314 8.34 -3.76 18.48
C GLU A 314 8.25 -2.92 19.77
N ALA A 315 9.19 -3.10 20.70
CA ALA A 315 9.23 -2.36 21.95
C ALA A 315 9.32 -0.84 21.73
N TYR A 316 10.13 -0.41 20.75
CA TYR A 316 10.24 0.99 20.35
C TYR A 316 8.91 1.53 19.82
N LEU A 317 8.32 0.83 18.84
CA LEU A 317 7.04 1.26 18.24
C LEU A 317 5.93 1.31 19.29
N GLN A 318 5.82 0.30 20.16
CA GLN A 318 4.85 0.30 21.25
C GLN A 318 5.04 1.51 22.19
N ALA A 319 6.29 1.89 22.52
CA ALA A 319 6.57 3.07 23.33
C ALA A 319 6.20 4.37 22.59
N ALA A 320 6.58 4.50 21.31
CA ALA A 320 6.27 5.66 20.48
C ALA A 320 4.74 5.88 20.35
N TYR A 321 3.98 4.80 20.10
CA TYR A 321 2.52 4.86 20.01
C TYR A 321 1.85 5.30 21.33
N ARG A 322 2.36 4.81 22.48
CA ARG A 322 1.86 5.29 23.80
C ARG A 322 2.12 6.78 24.00
N LEU A 323 3.31 7.27 23.63
CA LEU A 323 3.66 8.69 23.69
C LEU A 323 2.78 9.53 22.76
N CYS A 324 2.59 9.08 21.53
CA CYS A 324 1.69 9.73 20.57
C CYS A 324 0.26 9.81 21.09
N ARG A 325 -0.26 8.71 21.66
CA ARG A 325 -1.60 8.68 22.26
C ARG A 325 -1.72 9.68 23.41
N GLY A 326 -0.75 9.70 24.32
CA GLY A 326 -0.71 10.61 25.46
C GLY A 326 -0.55 12.08 25.10
N SER A 327 0.02 12.38 23.94
CA SER A 327 0.23 13.74 23.42
C SER A 327 -0.80 14.17 22.38
N ASP A 328 -1.83 13.38 22.11
CA ASP A 328 -2.81 13.60 21.01
C ASP A 328 -2.11 13.85 19.66
N THR A 329 -1.19 12.96 19.30
CA THR A 329 -0.43 12.98 18.05
C THR A 329 -0.88 11.81 17.19
N PRO A 330 -1.54 12.04 16.04
CA PRO A 330 -1.94 10.97 15.13
C PRO A 330 -0.72 10.22 14.60
N VAL A 331 -0.88 8.93 14.32
CA VAL A 331 0.17 8.09 13.73
C VAL A 331 -0.24 7.62 12.35
N LEU A 332 0.62 7.85 11.36
CA LEU A 332 0.57 7.25 10.04
C LEU A 332 1.57 6.09 9.97
N CYS A 333 1.07 4.87 9.83
CA CYS A 333 1.86 3.71 9.48
C CYS A 333 1.87 3.56 7.95
N ASP A 334 3.02 3.78 7.33
CA ASP A 334 3.17 3.64 5.89
C ASP A 334 3.47 2.19 5.52
N GLU A 335 2.47 1.49 5.04
CA GLU A 335 2.58 0.12 4.55
C GLU A 335 2.58 0.00 3.02
N ILE A 336 2.92 1.07 2.30
CA ILE A 336 3.03 1.04 0.84
C ILE A 336 3.96 -0.09 0.37
N GLN A 337 5.00 -0.42 1.14
CA GLN A 337 5.97 -1.47 0.81
C GLN A 337 5.75 -2.79 1.55
N SER A 338 5.10 -2.77 2.71
CA SER A 338 4.96 -3.94 3.59
C SER A 338 3.57 -4.58 3.58
N CYS A 339 2.57 -3.96 2.96
CA CYS A 339 1.25 -4.59 2.83
C CYS A 339 1.36 -5.93 2.10
N ALA A 340 0.60 -6.91 2.54
CA ALA A 340 0.64 -8.31 2.11
C ALA A 340 1.87 -9.14 2.57
N TRP A 341 2.73 -8.60 3.42
CA TRP A 341 3.84 -9.38 4.03
C TRP A 341 3.42 -10.16 5.28
N TYR A 342 2.24 -9.86 5.77
CA TYR A 342 1.64 -10.53 6.91
C TYR A 342 0.33 -11.19 6.49
N GLU A 343 -0.03 -12.33 7.07
CA GLU A 343 -1.20 -13.14 6.73
C GLU A 343 -2.52 -12.35 6.75
N GLY A 344 -2.64 -11.37 7.66
CA GLY A 344 -3.79 -10.47 7.77
C GLY A 344 -3.73 -9.23 6.89
N LEU A 345 -2.90 -9.19 5.85
CA LEU A 345 -2.62 -8.09 4.93
C LEU A 345 -1.72 -6.98 5.54
N PHE A 346 -1.97 -6.54 6.77
CA PHE A 346 -1.31 -5.39 7.39
C PHE A 346 -0.25 -5.83 8.39
N LEU A 347 1.02 -5.47 8.14
CA LEU A 347 2.15 -5.83 8.98
C LEU A 347 2.04 -5.22 10.40
N PHE A 348 1.46 -4.03 10.55
CA PHE A 348 1.27 -3.40 11.86
C PHE A 348 0.46 -4.28 12.83
N ARG A 349 -0.37 -5.17 12.30
CA ARG A 349 -1.15 -6.14 13.11
C ARG A 349 -0.24 -7.11 13.86
N GLN A 350 0.84 -7.58 13.21
CA GLN A 350 1.82 -8.45 13.83
C GLN A 350 2.53 -7.77 15.02
N TYR A 351 2.68 -6.44 14.96
CA TYR A 351 3.30 -5.63 16.00
C TYR A 351 2.31 -5.15 17.08
N GLY A 352 1.04 -5.56 17.00
CA GLY A 352 0.00 -5.13 17.95
C GLY A 352 -0.22 -3.62 17.98
N LEU A 353 0.07 -2.91 16.89
CA LEU A 353 -0.07 -1.45 16.80
C LEU A 353 -1.50 -1.04 16.45
N ALA A 354 -1.85 0.19 16.82
CA ALA A 354 -3.14 0.82 16.52
C ALA A 354 -2.92 2.23 15.93
N PRO A 355 -2.51 2.32 14.65
CA PRO A 355 -2.32 3.59 13.96
C PRO A 355 -3.65 4.29 13.70
N ASP A 356 -3.61 5.62 13.53
CA ASP A 356 -4.77 6.42 13.15
C ASP A 356 -4.96 6.46 11.63
N PHE A 357 -3.87 6.29 10.88
CA PHE A 357 -3.83 6.18 9.42
C PHE A 357 -2.92 5.04 8.99
N VAL A 358 -3.32 4.34 7.93
CA VAL A 358 -2.47 3.36 7.23
C VAL A 358 -2.51 3.68 5.75
N SER A 359 -1.36 3.84 5.12
CA SER A 359 -1.26 3.95 3.67
C SER A 359 -0.84 2.62 3.06
N VAL A 360 -1.47 2.25 1.96
CA VAL A 360 -1.13 1.07 1.17
C VAL A 360 -0.86 1.48 -0.29
N GLY A 361 -0.27 0.60 -1.05
CA GLY A 361 0.04 0.85 -2.46
C GLY A 361 0.86 -0.29 -3.05
N LYS A 362 1.55 -0.04 -4.15
CA LYS A 362 2.43 -1.03 -4.81
C LYS A 362 1.73 -2.39 -4.99
N GLY A 363 2.07 -3.37 -4.17
CA GLY A 363 1.53 -4.73 -4.22
C GLY A 363 0.10 -4.89 -3.71
N PHE A 364 -0.49 -3.89 -3.08
CA PHE A 364 -1.83 -4.00 -2.48
C PHE A 364 -2.88 -4.58 -3.44
N PRO A 365 -3.00 -4.12 -4.71
CA PRO A 365 -3.98 -4.67 -5.65
C PRO A 365 -3.54 -5.99 -6.32
N GLY A 366 -2.46 -6.61 -5.87
CA GLY A 366 -1.94 -7.85 -6.43
C GLY A 366 -1.16 -7.71 -7.74
N GLY A 367 -0.89 -6.50 -8.21
CA GLY A 367 -0.16 -6.22 -9.45
C GLY A 367 -1.04 -6.11 -10.71
N GLY A 368 -2.36 -6.35 -10.59
CA GLY A 368 -3.27 -6.26 -11.73
C GLY A 368 -3.75 -4.83 -12.05
N TYR A 369 -3.80 -3.96 -11.04
CA TYR A 369 -4.29 -2.58 -11.14
C TYR A 369 -3.56 -1.66 -10.17
N PRO A 370 -3.41 -0.36 -10.47
CA PRO A 370 -2.98 0.62 -9.49
C PRO A 370 -4.10 0.89 -8.48
N ALA A 371 -3.77 0.87 -7.18
CA ALA A 371 -4.69 1.26 -6.10
C ALA A 371 -3.92 1.59 -4.82
N SER A 372 -4.54 2.36 -3.98
CA SER A 372 -4.03 2.68 -2.65
C SER A 372 -5.17 3.06 -1.70
#